data_a00750c74dd657efbba84e814d7a5c62
#
_entry.id   a00750c74dd657efbba84e814d7a5c62
#
_cell.length_a   1.000
_cell.length_b   1.000
_cell.length_c   1.000
_cell.angle_alpha   90.00
_cell.angle_beta   90.00
_cell.angle_gamma   90.00
#
_symmetry.space_group_name_H-M   'P 1'
#
loop_
_entity.id
_entity.type
_entity.pdbx_description
1 polymer ?
#
loop_
_entity_poly.entity_id
_entity_poly.type
_entity_poly.pdbx_seq_one_letter_code
_entity_poly.pdbx_strand_id
1 'polypeptide(L)'
;MQVVVIGDSIIDSYLWGKVERVSPEAPVPIVSVIKRENRPGGAGNVSVNLRELGATPYLFSVVGDDDKGKKFKKLLTEAGISIDGIFEDSTRITTVKSRIISKGQHIVRVDEETTENIDSARETLIISAIGKLLDNRKIDVIIFVDYDKGVITPTLFSKVNEMAISRGIPTAVDPKKRNFHSFKNVSLFKPNFKEFTEGIGIQLDKNDFAAIKNAADSFRQKQNIKLLFITLSELGVFIGNGAEEKHYPALIRDISDVSGAGDTVISVASLAMAASLDQKTIAFMSNLAGGLVCGKTGVVPVNKNQLINEMKEQNI
;
A
#
# COMPACT_ATOMS: atom_id res chain seq x y z
N MET A 1 -16.96 6.47 4.63
CA MET A 1 -15.83 7.43 4.55
C MET A 1 -15.45 7.65 3.10
N GLN A 2 -15.02 8.87 2.75
CA GLN A 2 -14.48 9.22 1.44
C GLN A 2 -12.96 9.35 1.55
N VAL A 3 -12.21 8.65 0.73
CA VAL A 3 -10.75 8.49 0.85
C VAL A 3 -10.09 8.85 -0.47
N VAL A 4 -9.14 9.78 -0.45
CA VAL A 4 -8.25 10.02 -1.59
C VAL A 4 -7.07 9.09 -1.48
N VAL A 5 -6.76 8.35 -2.55
CA VAL A 5 -5.57 7.50 -2.66
C VAL A 5 -4.70 8.06 -3.77
N ILE A 6 -3.44 8.31 -3.49
CA ILE A 6 -2.48 8.84 -4.47
C ILE A 6 -1.27 7.91 -4.48
N GLY A 7 -0.86 7.45 -5.64
CA GLY A 7 0.34 6.63 -5.70
C GLY A 7 0.51 5.79 -6.94
N ASP A 8 1.47 4.89 -6.87
CA ASP A 8 1.88 4.06 -7.97
C ASP A 8 0.89 2.92 -8.21
N SER A 9 0.33 2.87 -9.40
CA SER A 9 -0.56 1.80 -9.86
C SER A 9 0.23 0.66 -10.48
N ILE A 10 -0.15 -0.56 -10.14
CA ILE A 10 0.50 -1.79 -10.55
C ILE A 10 -0.58 -2.78 -11.04
N ILE A 11 -0.29 -3.56 -12.06
CA ILE A 11 -1.04 -4.77 -12.36
C ILE A 11 -0.30 -5.95 -11.73
N ASP A 12 -0.90 -6.61 -10.74
CA ASP A 12 -0.44 -7.91 -10.26
C ASP A 12 -1.00 -9.00 -11.18
N SER A 13 -0.13 -9.58 -11.99
CA SER A 13 -0.46 -10.62 -12.97
C SER A 13 -0.02 -11.98 -12.45
N TYR A 14 -0.92 -12.97 -12.51
CA TYR A 14 -0.68 -14.33 -12.07
C TYR A 14 -0.84 -15.29 -13.23
N LEU A 15 0.19 -16.09 -13.50
CA LEU A 15 0.17 -17.21 -14.43
C LEU A 15 0.24 -18.50 -13.62
N TRP A 16 -0.89 -19.15 -13.46
CA TRP A 16 -0.99 -20.45 -12.81
C TRP A 16 -0.71 -21.55 -13.82
N GLY A 17 0.21 -22.45 -13.52
CA GLY A 17 0.57 -23.51 -14.45
C GLY A 17 1.13 -24.75 -13.78
N LYS A 18 1.53 -25.71 -14.64
CA LYS A 18 2.23 -26.92 -14.22
C LYS A 18 3.61 -26.93 -14.81
N VAL A 19 4.61 -27.34 -14.01
CA VAL A 19 5.96 -27.64 -14.44
C VAL A 19 6.07 -29.17 -14.52
N GLU A 20 6.16 -29.70 -15.73
CA GLU A 20 6.25 -31.16 -15.96
C GLU A 20 7.56 -31.57 -16.65
N ARG A 21 8.27 -30.61 -17.23
CA ARG A 21 9.53 -30.86 -17.97
C ARG A 21 10.47 -29.66 -17.91
N VAL A 22 11.75 -29.94 -18.12
CA VAL A 22 12.81 -28.94 -18.37
C VAL A 22 12.91 -28.71 -19.87
N SER A 23 13.24 -27.47 -20.28
CA SER A 23 13.44 -27.13 -21.67
C SER A 23 14.63 -27.90 -22.26
N PRO A 24 14.54 -28.40 -23.52
CA PRO A 24 15.69 -28.95 -24.21
C PRO A 24 16.70 -27.86 -24.66
N GLU A 25 16.27 -26.57 -24.67
CA GLU A 25 17.11 -25.45 -25.11
C GLU A 25 17.99 -24.87 -23.99
N ALA A 26 17.57 -25.01 -22.74
CA ALA A 26 18.28 -24.50 -21.57
C ALA A 26 17.75 -25.21 -20.29
N PRO A 27 18.52 -25.25 -19.18
CA PRO A 27 18.10 -25.91 -17.93
C PRO A 27 17.07 -25.05 -17.18
N VAL A 28 15.96 -24.70 -17.84
CA VAL A 28 14.86 -23.91 -17.29
C VAL A 28 13.57 -24.71 -17.30
N PRO A 29 12.68 -24.55 -16.25
CA PRO A 29 11.39 -25.23 -16.24
C PRO A 29 10.47 -24.68 -17.33
N ILE A 30 9.74 -25.57 -17.99
CA ILE A 30 8.63 -25.18 -18.88
C ILE A 30 7.36 -25.17 -18.06
N VAL A 31 6.68 -24.01 -18.04
CA VAL A 31 5.40 -23.83 -17.35
C VAL A 31 4.26 -23.88 -18.37
N SER A 32 3.45 -24.93 -18.31
CA SER A 32 2.20 -25.05 -19.08
C SER A 32 1.11 -24.24 -18.36
N VAL A 33 0.72 -23.10 -18.94
CA VAL A 33 -0.24 -22.17 -18.31
C VAL A 33 -1.65 -22.74 -18.32
N ILE A 34 -2.29 -22.79 -17.13
CA ILE A 34 -3.68 -23.28 -16.94
C ILE A 34 -4.62 -22.08 -16.77
N LYS A 35 -4.21 -21.04 -16.02
CA LYS A 35 -5.05 -19.88 -15.70
C LYS A 35 -4.20 -18.62 -15.76
N ARG A 36 -4.80 -17.53 -16.24
CA ARG A 36 -4.25 -16.17 -16.13
C ARG A 36 -5.22 -15.30 -15.36
N GLU A 37 -4.69 -14.50 -14.45
CA GLU A 37 -5.46 -13.60 -13.62
C GLU A 37 -4.69 -12.30 -13.43
N ASN A 38 -5.41 -11.16 -13.47
CA ASN A 38 -4.82 -9.85 -13.18
C ASN A 38 -5.64 -9.17 -12.10
N ARG A 39 -4.96 -8.50 -11.18
CA ARG A 39 -5.58 -7.77 -10.08
C ARG A 39 -4.97 -6.37 -9.99
N PRO A 40 -5.74 -5.35 -9.52
CA PRO A 40 -5.16 -4.05 -9.20
C PRO A 40 -4.17 -4.22 -8.04
N GLY A 41 -2.94 -3.73 -8.20
CA GLY A 41 -1.87 -3.72 -7.21
C GLY A 41 -1.45 -2.30 -6.84
N GLY A 42 -0.59 -2.16 -5.85
CA GLY A 42 -0.14 -0.87 -5.33
C GLY A 42 -1.30 0.00 -4.87
N ALA A 43 -1.34 1.27 -5.30
CA ALA A 43 -2.43 2.19 -4.97
C ALA A 43 -3.82 1.67 -5.41
N GLY A 44 -3.86 0.86 -6.49
CA GLY A 44 -5.07 0.15 -6.91
C GLY A 44 -5.54 -0.86 -5.87
N ASN A 45 -4.63 -1.66 -5.29
CA ASN A 45 -4.97 -2.64 -4.25
C ASN A 45 -5.44 -1.95 -2.94
N VAL A 46 -4.80 -0.85 -2.55
CA VAL A 46 -5.28 -0.02 -1.42
C VAL A 46 -6.71 0.44 -1.68
N SER A 47 -7.01 0.91 -2.90
CA SER A 47 -8.36 1.35 -3.26
C SER A 47 -9.39 0.21 -3.22
N VAL A 48 -9.01 -0.99 -3.65
CA VAL A 48 -9.88 -2.19 -3.55
C VAL A 48 -10.15 -2.54 -2.09
N ASN A 49 -9.11 -2.57 -1.23
CA ASN A 49 -9.28 -2.82 0.21
C ASN A 49 -10.23 -1.80 0.87
N LEU A 50 -10.05 -0.51 0.57
CA LEU A 50 -10.92 0.55 1.10
C LEU A 50 -12.38 0.34 0.70
N ARG A 51 -12.63 -0.04 -0.56
CA ARG A 51 -13.98 -0.31 -1.05
C ARG A 51 -14.60 -1.52 -0.36
N GLU A 52 -13.86 -2.62 -0.22
CA GLU A 52 -14.32 -3.82 0.50
C GLU A 52 -14.65 -3.53 1.98
N LEU A 53 -13.93 -2.59 2.59
CA LEU A 53 -14.21 -2.09 3.94
C LEU A 53 -15.41 -1.12 4.00
N GLY A 54 -16.00 -0.75 2.85
CA GLY A 54 -17.18 0.10 2.75
C GLY A 54 -16.88 1.60 2.66
N ALA A 55 -15.62 1.99 2.36
CA ALA A 55 -15.26 3.35 2.02
C ALA A 55 -15.43 3.64 0.51
N THR A 56 -15.41 4.90 0.12
CA THR A 56 -15.41 5.35 -1.27
C THR A 56 -14.03 5.88 -1.62
N PRO A 57 -13.18 5.11 -2.33
CA PRO A 57 -11.86 5.58 -2.74
C PRO A 57 -11.94 6.45 -4.01
N TYR A 58 -11.14 7.51 -4.04
CA TYR A 58 -10.82 8.33 -5.22
C TYR A 58 -9.34 8.14 -5.51
N LEU A 59 -9.03 7.30 -6.50
CA LEU A 59 -7.66 6.95 -6.85
C LEU A 59 -7.08 7.95 -7.85
N PHE A 60 -5.93 8.54 -7.51
CA PHE A 60 -5.11 9.38 -8.39
C PHE A 60 -3.80 8.68 -8.69
N SER A 61 -3.56 8.38 -9.97
CA SER A 61 -2.37 7.67 -10.41
C SER A 61 -2.08 7.94 -11.88
N VAL A 62 -0.91 7.48 -12.35
CA VAL A 62 -0.51 7.54 -13.75
C VAL A 62 -0.20 6.13 -14.26
N VAL A 63 -0.73 5.83 -15.44
CA VAL A 63 -0.44 4.60 -16.18
C VAL A 63 0.13 4.95 -17.56
N GLY A 64 0.74 4.01 -18.24
CA GLY A 64 1.13 4.16 -19.63
C GLY A 64 -0.08 4.30 -20.56
N ASP A 65 0.07 5.03 -21.67
CA ASP A 65 -0.87 4.97 -22.80
C ASP A 65 -0.61 3.69 -23.60
N ASP A 66 -0.87 2.56 -22.96
CA ASP A 66 -0.65 1.22 -23.49
C ASP A 66 -1.84 0.28 -23.18
N ASP A 67 -1.83 -0.93 -23.73
CA ASP A 67 -2.89 -1.91 -23.51
C ASP A 67 -2.98 -2.35 -22.04
N LYS A 68 -1.88 -2.27 -21.28
CA LYS A 68 -1.85 -2.58 -19.87
C LYS A 68 -2.51 -1.46 -19.05
N GLY A 69 -2.33 -0.19 -19.44
CA GLY A 69 -3.05 0.95 -18.85
C GLY A 69 -4.55 0.84 -19.04
N LYS A 70 -5.00 0.49 -20.28
CA LYS A 70 -6.42 0.18 -20.55
C LYS A 70 -6.91 -0.98 -19.71
N LYS A 71 -6.10 -2.03 -19.56
CA LYS A 71 -6.40 -3.19 -18.71
C LYS A 71 -6.55 -2.79 -17.25
N PHE A 72 -5.64 -1.96 -16.73
CA PHE A 72 -5.72 -1.46 -15.35
C PHE A 72 -7.01 -0.68 -15.09
N LYS A 73 -7.38 0.24 -15.99
CA LYS A 73 -8.65 0.99 -15.90
C LYS A 73 -9.86 0.05 -15.89
N LYS A 74 -9.85 -1.00 -16.73
CA LYS A 74 -10.91 -2.02 -16.75
C LYS A 74 -11.00 -2.75 -15.41
N LEU A 75 -9.87 -3.17 -14.83
CA LEU A 75 -9.83 -3.84 -13.53
C LEU A 75 -10.41 -2.96 -12.41
N LEU A 76 -10.12 -1.66 -12.41
CA LEU A 76 -10.70 -0.70 -11.46
C LEU A 76 -12.21 -0.58 -11.63
N THR A 77 -12.69 -0.47 -12.86
CA THR A 77 -14.13 -0.39 -13.17
C THR A 77 -14.86 -1.65 -12.73
N GLU A 78 -14.29 -2.84 -12.99
CA GLU A 78 -14.83 -4.13 -12.51
C GLU A 78 -14.87 -4.21 -10.98
N ALA A 79 -13.89 -3.60 -10.30
CA ALA A 79 -13.88 -3.45 -8.83
C ALA A 79 -14.81 -2.32 -8.34
N GLY A 80 -15.51 -1.61 -9.22
CA GLY A 80 -16.41 -0.49 -8.89
C GLY A 80 -15.68 0.76 -8.37
N ILE A 81 -14.45 0.98 -8.82
CA ILE A 81 -13.62 2.15 -8.49
C ILE A 81 -13.64 3.11 -9.68
N SER A 82 -13.87 4.43 -9.44
CA SER A 82 -13.78 5.43 -10.49
C SER A 82 -12.38 5.53 -11.09
N ILE A 83 -12.34 5.75 -12.40
CA ILE A 83 -11.10 5.95 -13.18
C ILE A 83 -10.81 7.42 -13.48
N ASP A 84 -11.62 8.36 -12.97
CA ASP A 84 -11.50 9.79 -13.27
C ASP A 84 -10.16 10.41 -12.84
N GLY A 85 -9.49 9.81 -11.86
CA GLY A 85 -8.16 10.20 -11.38
C GLY A 85 -7.02 9.41 -12.02
N ILE A 86 -7.27 8.58 -13.04
CA ILE A 86 -6.23 7.80 -13.72
C ILE A 86 -5.77 8.53 -14.98
N PHE A 87 -4.59 9.10 -14.92
CA PHE A 87 -3.97 9.83 -16.03
C PHE A 87 -3.12 8.90 -16.89
N GLU A 88 -3.10 9.14 -18.19
CA GLU A 88 -2.26 8.41 -19.15
C GLU A 88 -1.00 9.20 -19.49
N ASP A 89 0.09 8.46 -19.69
CA ASP A 89 1.38 9.01 -20.09
C ASP A 89 2.02 8.13 -21.16
N SER A 90 2.13 8.67 -22.39
CA SER A 90 2.71 7.96 -23.52
C SER A 90 4.24 7.78 -23.41
N THR A 91 4.88 8.44 -22.47
CA THR A 91 6.35 8.35 -22.27
C THR A 91 6.75 7.24 -21.30
N ARG A 92 5.79 6.58 -20.66
CA ARG A 92 6.03 5.52 -19.68
C ARG A 92 5.25 4.26 -19.99
N ILE A 93 5.73 3.14 -19.47
CA ILE A 93 5.00 1.88 -19.50
C ILE A 93 4.16 1.71 -18.23
N THR A 94 3.02 1.03 -18.34
CA THR A 94 2.24 0.62 -17.19
C THR A 94 2.97 -0.47 -16.41
N THR A 95 3.14 -0.30 -15.11
CA THR A 95 3.84 -1.27 -14.24
C THR A 95 3.04 -2.57 -14.13
N VAL A 96 3.71 -3.69 -14.42
CA VAL A 96 3.16 -5.05 -14.28
C VAL A 96 4.13 -5.94 -13.51
N LYS A 97 3.63 -6.65 -12.51
CA LYS A 97 4.37 -7.67 -11.76
C LYS A 97 3.77 -9.05 -12.06
N SER A 98 4.40 -9.78 -12.97
CA SER A 98 3.95 -11.10 -13.41
C SER A 98 4.56 -12.20 -12.55
N ARG A 99 3.72 -12.91 -11.81
CA ARG A 99 4.12 -14.05 -10.96
C ARG A 99 3.72 -15.35 -11.63
N ILE A 100 4.68 -16.21 -11.86
CA ILE A 100 4.47 -17.55 -12.43
C ILE A 100 4.45 -18.54 -11.27
N ILE A 101 3.32 -19.23 -11.11
CA ILE A 101 3.02 -20.09 -9.95
C ILE A 101 2.74 -21.52 -10.41
N SER A 102 3.41 -22.49 -9.80
CA SER A 102 3.13 -23.92 -9.99
C SER A 102 3.03 -24.61 -8.64
N LYS A 103 1.98 -25.43 -8.44
CA LYS A 103 1.74 -26.17 -7.19
C LYS A 103 1.81 -25.29 -5.93
N GLY A 104 1.31 -24.04 -6.02
CA GLY A 104 1.34 -23.08 -4.90
C GLY A 104 2.69 -22.39 -4.66
N GLN A 105 3.73 -22.69 -5.43
CA GLN A 105 5.05 -22.09 -5.30
C GLN A 105 5.33 -21.08 -6.42
N HIS A 106 5.98 -19.98 -6.08
CA HIS A 106 6.47 -18.99 -7.03
C HIS A 106 7.70 -19.55 -7.77
N ILE A 107 7.61 -19.69 -9.10
CA ILE A 107 8.71 -20.17 -9.95
C ILE A 107 9.61 -19.00 -10.35
N VAL A 108 8.99 -17.89 -10.79
CA VAL A 108 9.69 -16.65 -11.18
C VAL A 108 8.73 -15.48 -11.13
N ARG A 109 9.27 -14.28 -10.92
CA ARG A 109 8.57 -13.01 -11.09
C ARG A 109 9.24 -12.20 -12.20
N VAL A 110 8.42 -11.68 -13.11
CA VAL A 110 8.84 -10.79 -14.19
C VAL A 110 8.22 -9.43 -13.93
N ASP A 111 9.06 -8.40 -13.79
CA ASP A 111 8.62 -7.03 -13.53
C ASP A 111 8.85 -6.18 -14.77
N GLU A 112 7.78 -5.56 -15.28
CA GLU A 112 7.80 -4.55 -16.32
C GLU A 112 7.45 -3.22 -15.66
N GLU A 113 8.42 -2.32 -15.54
CA GLU A 113 8.23 -1.11 -14.75
C GLU A 113 9.18 0.03 -15.18
N THR A 114 8.77 1.26 -14.87
CA THR A 114 9.63 2.44 -14.89
C THR A 114 9.73 3.02 -13.49
N THR A 115 10.86 3.63 -13.18
CA THR A 115 11.09 4.34 -11.91
C THR A 115 11.22 5.84 -12.09
N GLU A 116 11.08 6.32 -13.33
CA GLU A 116 11.16 7.75 -13.64
C GLU A 116 9.98 8.51 -13.04
N ASN A 117 10.26 9.70 -12.52
CA ASN A 117 9.23 10.58 -12.02
C ASN A 117 8.31 11.05 -13.14
N ILE A 118 7.03 11.27 -12.82
CA ILE A 118 6.12 11.99 -13.71
C ILE A 118 6.65 13.40 -13.97
N ASP A 119 6.33 13.95 -15.13
CA ASP A 119 6.73 15.31 -15.48
C ASP A 119 5.91 16.38 -14.73
N SER A 120 6.38 17.62 -14.74
CA SER A 120 5.74 18.74 -14.05
C SER A 120 4.34 19.07 -14.57
N ALA A 121 4.05 18.77 -15.84
CA ALA A 121 2.73 18.99 -16.42
C ALA A 121 1.71 18.02 -15.83
N ARG A 122 2.06 16.74 -15.73
CA ARG A 122 1.22 15.70 -15.10
C ARG A 122 1.08 15.92 -13.60
N GLU A 123 2.17 16.32 -12.95
CA GLU A 123 2.14 16.72 -11.53
C GLU A 123 1.10 17.82 -11.29
N THR A 124 1.12 18.86 -12.11
CA THR A 124 0.18 20.00 -12.03
C THR A 124 -1.28 19.54 -12.27
N LEU A 125 -1.49 18.66 -13.25
CA LEU A 125 -2.83 18.12 -13.55
C LEU A 125 -3.39 17.34 -12.35
N ILE A 126 -2.59 16.46 -11.75
CA ILE A 126 -3.00 15.65 -10.58
C ILE A 126 -3.30 16.57 -9.39
N ILE A 127 -2.41 17.50 -9.07
CA ILE A 127 -2.59 18.47 -7.98
C ILE A 127 -3.88 19.28 -8.17
N SER A 128 -4.11 19.78 -9.40
CA SER A 128 -5.34 20.53 -9.72
C SER A 128 -6.60 19.68 -9.57
N ALA A 129 -6.57 18.44 -10.06
CA ALA A 129 -7.72 17.54 -9.97
C ALA A 129 -8.04 17.18 -8.51
N ILE A 130 -7.00 16.92 -7.68
CA ILE A 130 -7.17 16.69 -6.24
C ILE A 130 -7.75 17.95 -5.58
N GLY A 131 -7.22 19.14 -5.86
CA GLY A 131 -7.73 20.40 -5.31
C GLY A 131 -9.22 20.58 -5.59
N LYS A 132 -9.64 20.39 -6.85
CA LYS A 132 -11.06 20.43 -7.24
C LYS A 132 -11.92 19.40 -6.49
N LEU A 133 -11.40 18.19 -6.26
CA LEU A 133 -12.12 17.18 -5.49
C LEU A 133 -12.30 17.62 -4.04
N LEU A 134 -11.22 18.13 -3.40
CA LEU A 134 -11.24 18.60 -2.01
C LEU A 134 -12.17 19.80 -1.80
N ASP A 135 -12.37 20.63 -2.82
CA ASP A 135 -13.31 21.77 -2.77
C ASP A 135 -14.79 21.33 -2.90
N ASN A 136 -15.03 20.19 -3.57
CA ASN A 136 -16.39 19.72 -3.87
C ASN A 136 -16.84 18.53 -3.02
N ARG A 137 -15.95 17.89 -2.25
CA ARG A 137 -16.25 16.70 -1.46
C ARG A 137 -15.63 16.78 -0.07
N LYS A 138 -16.34 16.29 0.93
CA LYS A 138 -15.76 16.06 2.24
C LYS A 138 -14.90 14.80 2.19
N ILE A 139 -13.61 14.97 2.31
CA ILE A 139 -12.64 13.85 2.36
C ILE A 139 -12.27 13.58 3.81
N ASP A 140 -12.30 12.32 4.21
CA ASP A 140 -12.03 11.88 5.57
C ASP A 140 -10.52 11.57 5.80
N VAL A 141 -9.79 11.14 4.77
CA VAL A 141 -8.34 10.87 4.82
C VAL A 141 -7.73 10.86 3.42
N ILE A 142 -6.46 11.26 3.31
CA ILE A 142 -5.64 11.13 2.09
C ILE A 142 -4.53 10.11 2.36
N ILE A 143 -4.37 9.12 1.48
CA ILE A 143 -3.35 8.05 1.58
C ILE A 143 -2.38 8.18 0.42
N PHE A 144 -1.09 8.30 0.73
CA PHE A 144 0.00 8.24 -0.24
C PHE A 144 0.59 6.82 -0.24
N VAL A 145 0.62 6.18 -1.42
CA VAL A 145 1.08 4.80 -1.61
C VAL A 145 2.26 4.81 -2.56
N ASP A 146 3.45 4.85 -1.99
CA ASP A 146 4.71 4.92 -2.73
C ASP A 146 5.24 3.51 -3.02
N TYR A 147 5.57 3.24 -4.28
CA TYR A 147 6.23 2.01 -4.76
C TYR A 147 7.49 2.32 -5.57
N ASP A 148 8.01 3.57 -5.46
CA ASP A 148 9.16 4.04 -6.23
C ASP A 148 8.97 3.92 -7.76
N LYS A 149 7.73 4.12 -8.24
CA LYS A 149 7.42 4.12 -9.68
C LYS A 149 7.15 5.54 -10.22
N GLY A 150 7.46 6.55 -9.42
CA GLY A 150 7.58 7.94 -9.83
C GLY A 150 6.28 8.74 -9.89
N VAL A 151 5.13 8.20 -9.46
CA VAL A 151 3.90 8.99 -9.34
C VAL A 151 4.00 9.96 -8.16
N ILE A 152 4.53 9.50 -7.03
CA ILE A 152 4.76 10.38 -5.88
C ILE A 152 6.11 11.05 -6.03
N THR A 153 6.09 12.34 -6.32
CA THR A 153 7.26 13.22 -6.28
C THR A 153 7.24 14.05 -5.00
N PRO A 154 8.39 14.60 -4.55
CA PRO A 154 8.42 15.52 -3.40
C PRO A 154 7.49 16.71 -3.57
N THR A 155 7.38 17.28 -4.79
CA THR A 155 6.50 18.42 -5.10
C THR A 155 5.03 18.05 -4.97
N LEU A 156 4.60 16.94 -5.61
CA LEU A 156 3.22 16.46 -5.53
C LEU A 156 2.83 16.20 -4.08
N PHE A 157 3.68 15.48 -3.34
CA PHE A 157 3.44 15.21 -1.92
C PHE A 157 3.28 16.52 -1.12
N SER A 158 4.26 17.43 -1.21
CA SER A 158 4.23 18.68 -0.42
C SER A 158 2.97 19.49 -0.69
N LYS A 159 2.62 19.70 -1.96
CA LYS A 159 1.44 20.49 -2.34
C LYS A 159 0.13 19.86 -1.86
N VAL A 160 -0.04 18.55 -2.03
CA VAL A 160 -1.27 17.89 -1.58
C VAL A 160 -1.34 17.82 -0.06
N ASN A 161 -0.21 17.57 0.63
CA ASN A 161 -0.17 17.56 2.08
C ASN A 161 -0.45 18.95 2.69
N GLU A 162 0.03 20.04 2.07
CA GLU A 162 -0.32 21.41 2.43
C GLU A 162 -1.84 21.68 2.30
N MET A 163 -2.46 21.19 1.19
CA MET A 163 -3.90 21.27 1.01
C MET A 163 -4.68 20.48 2.06
N ALA A 164 -4.16 19.30 2.44
CA ALA A 164 -4.76 18.47 3.48
C ALA A 164 -4.70 19.15 4.85
N ILE A 165 -3.52 19.66 5.23
CA ILE A 165 -3.30 20.36 6.50
C ILE A 165 -4.23 21.58 6.63
N SER A 166 -4.33 22.41 5.58
CA SER A 166 -5.16 23.62 5.59
C SER A 166 -6.66 23.32 5.75
N ARG A 167 -7.10 22.10 5.43
CA ARG A 167 -8.48 21.63 5.56
C ARG A 167 -8.69 20.71 6.78
N GLY A 168 -7.66 20.47 7.58
CA GLY A 168 -7.71 19.55 8.71
C GLY A 168 -7.91 18.07 8.33
N ILE A 169 -7.59 17.70 7.09
CA ILE A 169 -7.71 16.33 6.59
C ILE A 169 -6.46 15.54 7.01
N PRO A 170 -6.61 14.41 7.73
CA PRO A 170 -5.47 13.56 8.09
C PRO A 170 -4.84 12.92 6.84
N THR A 171 -3.50 12.75 6.87
CA THR A 171 -2.74 12.10 5.82
C THR A 171 -2.04 10.86 6.32
N ALA A 172 -2.03 9.81 5.52
CA ALA A 172 -1.34 8.56 5.78
C ALA A 172 -0.34 8.25 4.63
N VAL A 173 0.79 7.65 4.97
CA VAL A 173 1.84 7.34 4.00
C VAL A 173 2.31 5.90 4.17
N ASP A 174 2.34 5.15 3.07
CA ASP A 174 3.09 3.90 2.91
C ASP A 174 4.35 4.20 2.08
N PRO A 175 5.51 4.38 2.71
CA PRO A 175 6.68 4.95 2.06
C PRO A 175 7.54 3.89 1.37
N LYS A 176 8.35 4.37 0.40
CA LYS A 176 9.54 3.68 -0.10
C LYS A 176 10.79 4.56 0.11
N LYS A 177 11.94 3.96 -0.20
CA LYS A 177 13.25 4.53 0.16
C LYS A 177 13.51 5.90 -0.45
N ARG A 178 13.17 6.10 -1.73
CA ARG A 178 13.49 7.33 -2.48
C ARG A 178 12.95 8.60 -1.81
N ASN A 179 11.68 8.57 -1.42
CA ASN A 179 10.98 9.72 -0.86
C ASN A 179 10.89 9.69 0.67
N PHE A 180 11.55 8.74 1.35
CA PHE A 180 11.37 8.46 2.77
C PHE A 180 11.46 9.70 3.67
N HIS A 181 12.43 10.58 3.40
CA HIS A 181 12.62 11.82 4.16
C HIS A 181 11.79 13.00 3.67
N SER A 182 11.14 12.89 2.52
CA SER A 182 10.25 13.93 1.99
C SER A 182 8.90 13.96 2.70
N PHE A 183 8.48 12.84 3.26
CA PHE A 183 7.18 12.69 3.95
C PHE A 183 7.22 13.30 5.35
N LYS A 184 6.88 14.60 5.46
CA LYS A 184 6.84 15.35 6.72
C LYS A 184 5.43 15.81 7.04
N ASN A 185 5.18 16.10 8.33
CA ASN A 185 3.91 16.66 8.81
C ASN A 185 2.70 15.76 8.47
N VAL A 186 2.86 14.43 8.56
CA VAL A 186 1.79 13.48 8.27
C VAL A 186 1.15 12.92 9.53
N SER A 187 -0.11 12.50 9.41
CA SER A 187 -0.85 11.94 10.55
C SER A 187 -0.46 10.50 10.84
N LEU A 188 -0.21 9.69 9.80
CA LEU A 188 0.24 8.30 9.91
C LEU A 188 1.38 8.03 8.93
N PHE A 189 2.44 7.40 9.39
CA PHE A 189 3.55 6.95 8.55
C PHE A 189 3.81 5.47 8.82
N LYS A 190 3.67 4.61 7.78
CA LYS A 190 3.67 3.16 7.92
C LYS A 190 4.76 2.47 7.09
N PRO A 191 6.02 2.49 7.46
CA PRO A 191 7.03 1.64 6.85
C PRO A 191 6.93 0.19 7.36
N ASN A 192 7.49 -0.76 6.61
CA ASN A 192 7.91 -2.03 7.20
C ASN A 192 9.28 -1.87 7.88
N PHE A 193 9.71 -2.89 8.64
CA PHE A 193 10.96 -2.83 9.39
C PHE A 193 12.19 -2.56 8.50
N LYS A 194 12.25 -3.19 7.34
CA LYS A 194 13.34 -3.00 6.38
C LYS A 194 13.33 -1.56 5.82
N GLU A 195 12.17 -1.08 5.38
CA GLU A 195 12.00 0.29 4.89
C GLU A 195 12.38 1.31 5.97
N PHE A 196 12.01 1.04 7.22
CA PHE A 196 12.34 1.90 8.35
C PHE A 196 13.85 1.96 8.58
N THR A 197 14.52 0.81 8.75
CA THR A 197 15.96 0.75 9.03
C THR A 197 16.81 1.31 7.88
N GLU A 198 16.44 0.99 6.63
CA GLU A 198 17.09 1.55 5.44
C GLU A 198 16.84 3.06 5.30
N GLY A 199 15.63 3.51 5.62
CA GLY A 199 15.26 4.92 5.55
C GLY A 199 15.98 5.80 6.57
N ILE A 200 16.12 5.33 7.81
CA ILE A 200 16.86 6.07 8.85
C ILE A 200 18.38 5.84 8.78
N GLY A 201 18.86 4.88 7.98
CA GLY A 201 20.28 4.56 7.82
C GLY A 201 20.92 3.89 9.05
N ILE A 202 20.12 3.22 9.90
CA ILE A 202 20.57 2.55 11.12
C ILE A 202 20.19 1.08 11.04
N GLN A 203 21.15 0.20 11.30
CA GLN A 203 20.86 -1.22 11.45
C GLN A 203 20.34 -1.48 12.88
N LEU A 204 19.17 -2.11 12.96
CA LEU A 204 18.52 -2.49 14.20
C LEU A 204 18.26 -3.99 14.22
N ASP A 205 18.30 -4.60 15.40
CA ASP A 205 17.74 -5.94 15.60
C ASP A 205 16.22 -5.83 15.71
N LYS A 206 15.51 -6.66 14.94
CA LYS A 206 14.04 -6.69 14.92
C LYS A 206 13.43 -7.09 16.28
N ASN A 207 14.20 -7.77 17.13
CA ASN A 207 13.81 -8.18 18.48
C ASN A 207 14.17 -7.15 19.56
N ASP A 208 15.00 -6.15 19.24
CA ASP A 208 15.32 -5.07 20.19
C ASP A 208 14.29 -3.95 20.13
N PHE A 209 13.16 -4.16 20.80
CA PHE A 209 12.08 -3.19 20.85
C PHE A 209 12.48 -1.88 21.53
N ALA A 210 13.49 -1.88 22.40
CA ALA A 210 13.98 -0.65 23.04
C ALA A 210 14.74 0.21 22.03
N ALA A 211 15.62 -0.40 21.22
CA ALA A 211 16.32 0.30 20.13
C ALA A 211 15.35 0.80 19.07
N ILE A 212 14.36 -0.03 18.68
CA ILE A 212 13.30 0.37 17.73
C ILE A 212 12.54 1.58 18.27
N LYS A 213 12.12 1.57 19.55
CA LYS A 213 11.42 2.69 20.18
C LYS A 213 12.23 3.98 20.11
N ASN A 214 13.50 3.96 20.50
CA ASN A 214 14.35 5.15 20.50
C ASN A 214 14.53 5.73 19.08
N ALA A 215 14.79 4.86 18.10
CA ALA A 215 14.95 5.26 16.71
C ALA A 215 13.62 5.79 16.13
N ALA A 216 12.51 5.12 16.44
CA ALA A 216 11.17 5.50 16.01
C ALA A 216 10.77 6.88 16.52
N ASP A 217 10.97 7.15 17.82
CA ASP A 217 10.61 8.44 18.43
C ASP A 217 11.47 9.58 17.86
N SER A 218 12.79 9.36 17.73
CA SER A 218 13.70 10.34 17.13
C SER A 218 13.28 10.69 15.68
N PHE A 219 12.98 9.67 14.86
CA PHE A 219 12.54 9.89 13.48
C PHE A 219 11.18 10.58 13.42
N ARG A 220 10.22 10.13 14.23
CA ARG A 220 8.87 10.70 14.33
C ARG A 220 8.92 12.20 14.64
N GLN A 221 9.71 12.59 15.65
CA GLN A 221 9.88 14.00 16.04
C GLN A 221 10.51 14.81 14.91
N LYS A 222 11.61 14.33 14.32
CA LYS A 222 12.32 15.00 13.22
C LYS A 222 11.45 15.24 11.99
N GLN A 223 10.53 14.32 11.67
CA GLN A 223 9.64 14.40 10.52
C GLN A 223 8.27 15.02 10.87
N ASN A 224 8.02 15.34 12.15
CA ASN A 224 6.72 15.81 12.63
C ASN A 224 5.56 14.87 12.25
N ILE A 225 5.74 13.58 12.53
CA ILE A 225 4.76 12.52 12.29
C ILE A 225 3.90 12.37 13.55
N LYS A 226 2.57 12.33 13.42
CA LYS A 226 1.69 12.15 14.59
C LYS A 226 1.71 10.70 15.08
N LEU A 227 1.60 9.73 14.17
CA LEU A 227 1.57 8.31 14.47
C LEU A 227 2.52 7.55 13.56
N LEU A 228 3.55 6.92 14.12
CA LEU A 228 4.47 6.03 13.41
C LEU A 228 4.03 4.59 13.64
N PHE A 229 3.87 3.84 12.54
CA PHE A 229 3.38 2.45 12.53
C PHE A 229 4.35 1.56 11.76
N ILE A 230 5.17 0.78 12.44
CA ILE A 230 6.18 -0.08 11.80
C ILE A 230 5.67 -1.52 11.79
N THR A 231 5.51 -2.12 10.61
CA THR A 231 5.18 -3.54 10.51
C THR A 231 6.43 -4.40 10.70
N LEU A 232 6.34 -5.40 11.57
CA LEU A 232 7.45 -6.28 11.97
C LEU A 232 7.24 -7.72 11.48
N SER A 233 6.44 -7.92 10.43
CA SER A 233 6.09 -9.24 9.87
C SER A 233 5.54 -10.19 10.94
N GLU A 234 6.20 -11.36 11.15
CA GLU A 234 5.83 -12.38 12.16
C GLU A 234 5.84 -11.87 13.61
N LEU A 235 6.56 -10.78 13.89
CA LEU A 235 6.57 -10.16 15.22
C LEU A 235 5.40 -9.19 15.44
N GLY A 236 4.59 -8.91 14.41
CA GLY A 236 3.45 -8.01 14.52
C GLY A 236 3.77 -6.57 14.16
N VAL A 237 3.42 -5.61 15.02
CA VAL A 237 3.55 -4.18 14.73
C VAL A 237 4.08 -3.40 15.93
N PHE A 238 4.88 -2.38 15.63
CA PHE A 238 5.25 -1.35 16.58
C PHE A 238 4.52 -0.05 16.21
N ILE A 239 3.90 0.60 17.18
CA ILE A 239 3.16 1.84 16.95
C ILE A 239 3.48 2.84 18.05
N GLY A 240 3.64 4.13 17.68
CA GLY A 240 3.99 5.19 18.62
C GLY A 240 3.54 6.57 18.18
N ASN A 241 3.05 7.36 19.15
CA ASN A 241 2.63 8.75 18.97
C ASN A 241 3.45 9.77 19.80
N GLY A 242 4.47 9.28 20.52
CA GLY A 242 5.34 10.06 21.39
C GLY A 242 4.87 10.14 22.86
N ALA A 243 3.60 9.91 23.13
CA ALA A 243 3.10 9.76 24.49
C ALA A 243 3.08 8.29 24.91
N GLU A 244 2.76 7.42 23.95
CA GLU A 244 2.75 5.97 24.11
C GLU A 244 3.39 5.33 22.88
N GLU A 245 4.37 4.46 23.09
CA GLU A 245 4.97 3.59 22.10
C GLU A 245 4.87 2.15 22.57
N LYS A 246 4.31 1.28 21.71
CA LYS A 246 4.02 -0.09 22.08
C LYS A 246 4.17 -1.06 20.91
N HIS A 247 4.69 -2.24 21.24
CA HIS A 247 4.68 -3.41 20.39
C HIS A 247 3.41 -4.22 20.61
N TYR A 248 2.76 -4.63 19.52
CA TYR A 248 1.63 -5.56 19.52
C TYR A 248 2.02 -6.80 18.69
N PRO A 249 2.04 -8.00 19.29
CA PRO A 249 2.47 -9.21 18.61
C PRO A 249 1.52 -9.59 17.47
N ALA A 250 2.02 -10.31 16.48
CA ALA A 250 1.20 -10.86 15.43
C ALA A 250 0.27 -11.95 15.99
N LEU A 251 -0.92 -12.04 15.42
CA LEU A 251 -1.78 -13.19 15.64
C LEU A 251 -1.24 -14.36 14.81
N ILE A 252 -0.95 -15.48 15.46
CA ILE A 252 -0.38 -16.68 14.83
C ILE A 252 -1.39 -17.21 13.79
N ARG A 253 -0.96 -17.34 12.53
CA ARG A 253 -1.75 -17.87 11.39
C ARG A 253 -0.84 -18.59 10.42
N ASP A 254 -1.43 -19.50 9.66
CA ASP A 254 -0.75 -20.08 8.50
C ASP A 254 -0.59 -19.04 7.41
N ILE A 255 0.65 -18.83 6.97
CA ILE A 255 1.00 -17.85 5.94
C ILE A 255 1.15 -18.57 4.61
N SER A 256 0.31 -18.20 3.64
CA SER A 256 0.36 -18.69 2.26
C SER A 256 1.12 -17.71 1.35
N ASP A 257 0.85 -16.40 1.49
CA ASP A 257 1.48 -15.34 0.68
C ASP A 257 1.39 -14.01 1.44
N VAL A 258 2.46 -13.23 1.44
CA VAL A 258 2.50 -11.92 2.09
C VAL A 258 2.21 -10.75 1.15
N SER A 259 1.94 -11.04 -0.13
CA SER A 259 1.67 -10.03 -1.16
C SER A 259 0.41 -9.22 -0.84
N GLY A 260 0.53 -7.90 -0.80
CA GLY A 260 -0.58 -6.98 -0.52
C GLY A 260 -0.96 -6.81 0.96
N ALA A 261 -0.27 -7.51 1.90
CA ALA A 261 -0.52 -7.32 3.32
C ALA A 261 -0.26 -5.87 3.78
N GLY A 262 0.81 -5.24 3.29
CA GLY A 262 1.11 -3.83 3.55
C GLY A 262 0.00 -2.88 3.11
N ASP A 263 -0.57 -3.12 1.92
CA ASP A 263 -1.68 -2.35 1.36
C ASP A 263 -2.95 -2.50 2.22
N THR A 264 -3.22 -3.72 2.70
CA THR A 264 -4.34 -3.98 3.61
C THR A 264 -4.14 -3.26 4.94
N VAL A 265 -2.94 -3.35 5.52
CA VAL A 265 -2.60 -2.69 6.79
C VAL A 265 -2.75 -1.17 6.69
N ILE A 266 -2.21 -0.53 5.64
CA ILE A 266 -2.37 0.93 5.49
C ILE A 266 -3.83 1.33 5.28
N SER A 267 -4.61 0.53 4.56
CA SER A 267 -6.04 0.78 4.32
C SER A 267 -6.82 0.78 5.64
N VAL A 268 -6.64 -0.26 6.47
CA VAL A 268 -7.33 -0.38 7.77
C VAL A 268 -6.84 0.69 8.75
N ALA A 269 -5.52 0.88 8.87
CA ALA A 269 -4.95 1.88 9.78
C ALA A 269 -5.42 3.29 9.46
N SER A 270 -5.51 3.65 8.16
CA SER A 270 -5.97 4.96 7.72
C SER A 270 -7.45 5.20 8.04
N LEU A 271 -8.32 4.21 7.82
CA LEU A 271 -9.74 4.31 8.17
C LEU A 271 -9.95 4.40 9.68
N ALA A 272 -9.23 3.58 10.45
CA ALA A 272 -9.30 3.56 11.91
C ALA A 272 -8.82 4.91 12.51
N MET A 273 -7.72 5.47 11.98
CA MET A 273 -7.22 6.79 12.34
C MET A 273 -8.24 7.89 11.99
N ALA A 274 -8.82 7.87 10.79
CA ALA A 274 -9.84 8.84 10.36
C ALA A 274 -11.11 8.75 11.20
N ALA A 275 -11.42 7.57 11.75
CA ALA A 275 -12.49 7.36 12.72
C ALA A 275 -12.10 7.80 14.15
N SER A 276 -10.91 8.34 14.36
CA SER A 276 -10.38 8.75 15.67
C SER A 276 -10.34 7.63 16.70
N LEU A 277 -10.10 6.39 16.26
CA LEU A 277 -9.91 5.26 17.15
C LEU A 277 -8.56 5.39 17.89
N ASP A 278 -8.48 4.80 19.07
CA ASP A 278 -7.25 4.78 19.85
C ASP A 278 -6.15 3.94 19.19
N GLN A 279 -4.90 4.19 19.59
CA GLN A 279 -3.72 3.56 19.04
C GLN A 279 -3.74 2.03 19.15
N LYS A 280 -4.23 1.48 20.25
CA LYS A 280 -4.33 0.03 20.48
C LYS A 280 -5.29 -0.59 19.46
N THR A 281 -6.45 0.01 19.28
CA THR A 281 -7.46 -0.44 18.32
C THR A 281 -6.95 -0.36 16.87
N ILE A 282 -6.27 0.74 16.50
CA ILE A 282 -5.63 0.88 15.17
C ILE A 282 -4.62 -0.26 14.95
N ALA A 283 -3.73 -0.50 15.92
CA ALA A 283 -2.71 -1.55 15.81
C ALA A 283 -3.34 -2.94 15.66
N PHE A 284 -4.31 -3.25 16.50
CA PHE A 284 -4.96 -4.55 16.52
C PHE A 284 -5.72 -4.83 15.22
N MET A 285 -6.59 -3.92 14.80
CA MET A 285 -7.38 -4.08 13.57
C MET A 285 -6.48 -4.26 12.34
N SER A 286 -5.44 -3.45 12.25
CA SER A 286 -4.51 -3.49 11.12
C SER A 286 -3.68 -4.76 11.08
N ASN A 287 -3.20 -5.22 12.25
CA ASN A 287 -2.44 -6.46 12.39
C ASN A 287 -3.31 -7.68 12.05
N LEU A 288 -4.53 -7.71 12.57
CA LEU A 288 -5.52 -8.75 12.27
C LEU A 288 -5.83 -8.81 10.76
N ALA A 289 -6.12 -7.67 10.14
CA ALA A 289 -6.43 -7.59 8.72
C ALA A 289 -5.23 -8.05 7.85
N GLY A 290 -4.01 -7.63 8.20
CA GLY A 290 -2.78 -8.10 7.54
C GLY A 290 -2.62 -9.62 7.63
N GLY A 291 -2.85 -10.21 8.82
CA GLY A 291 -2.81 -11.65 9.02
C GLY A 291 -3.86 -12.41 8.20
N LEU A 292 -5.09 -11.88 8.10
CA LEU A 292 -6.18 -12.50 7.33
C LEU A 292 -5.88 -12.62 5.84
N VAL A 293 -5.22 -11.63 5.25
CA VAL A 293 -4.89 -11.66 3.82
C VAL A 293 -3.66 -12.54 3.55
N CYS A 294 -2.72 -12.62 4.49
CA CYS A 294 -1.56 -13.50 4.38
C CYS A 294 -1.91 -15.00 4.32
N GLY A 295 -3.07 -15.42 4.81
CA GLY A 295 -3.57 -16.79 4.69
C GLY A 295 -4.08 -17.17 3.28
N LYS A 296 -4.06 -16.23 2.32
CA LYS A 296 -4.56 -16.42 0.95
C LYS A 296 -3.45 -16.23 -0.07
N THR A 297 -3.49 -16.97 -1.16
CA THR A 297 -2.49 -16.83 -2.23
C THR A 297 -2.78 -15.63 -3.13
N GLY A 298 -1.76 -14.82 -3.38
CA GLY A 298 -1.81 -13.63 -4.22
C GLY A 298 -2.46 -12.43 -3.51
N VAL A 299 -2.41 -11.28 -4.17
CA VAL A 299 -3.01 -10.03 -3.67
C VAL A 299 -4.53 -10.18 -3.64
N VAL A 300 -5.10 -10.21 -2.43
CA VAL A 300 -6.55 -10.29 -2.20
C VAL A 300 -6.96 -9.22 -1.20
N PRO A 301 -8.13 -8.59 -1.38
CA PRO A 301 -8.60 -7.62 -0.40
C PRO A 301 -9.07 -8.31 0.87
N VAL A 302 -9.03 -7.58 1.98
CA VAL A 302 -9.57 -8.04 3.25
C VAL A 302 -11.10 -8.14 3.18
N ASN A 303 -11.65 -9.24 3.68
CA ASN A 303 -13.10 -9.40 3.80
C ASN A 303 -13.59 -8.68 5.07
N LYS A 304 -14.44 -7.66 4.90
CA LYS A 304 -15.00 -6.86 6.01
C LYS A 304 -15.71 -7.70 7.05
N ASN A 305 -16.57 -8.64 6.62
CA ASN A 305 -17.37 -9.44 7.55
C ASN A 305 -16.48 -10.40 8.34
N GLN A 306 -15.48 -11.00 7.68
CA GLN A 306 -14.49 -11.84 8.36
C GLN A 306 -13.72 -11.04 9.40
N LEU A 307 -13.24 -9.84 9.05
CA LEU A 307 -12.53 -8.96 9.97
C LEU A 307 -13.39 -8.62 11.21
N ILE A 308 -14.66 -8.24 10.99
CA ILE A 308 -15.59 -7.91 12.09
C ILE A 308 -15.85 -9.14 12.99
N ASN A 309 -16.06 -10.32 12.42
CA ASN A 309 -16.33 -11.52 13.19
C ASN A 309 -15.13 -11.88 14.08
N GLU A 310 -13.92 -11.86 13.51
CA GLU A 310 -12.72 -12.16 14.29
C GLU A 310 -12.40 -11.10 15.35
N MET A 311 -12.72 -9.82 15.10
CA MET A 311 -12.64 -8.79 16.14
C MET A 311 -13.57 -9.09 17.33
N LYS A 312 -14.81 -9.51 17.06
CA LYS A 312 -15.78 -9.88 18.11
C LYS A 312 -15.30 -11.07 18.94
N GLU A 313 -14.69 -12.08 18.31
CA GLU A 313 -14.13 -13.25 19.00
C GLU A 313 -12.98 -12.87 19.94
N GLN A 314 -12.25 -11.80 19.63
CA GLN A 314 -11.17 -11.27 20.46
C GLN A 314 -11.64 -10.24 21.51
N ASN A 315 -12.97 -10.00 21.66
CA ASN A 315 -13.58 -9.03 22.56
C ASN A 315 -13.07 -7.58 22.36
N ILE A 316 -12.92 -7.16 21.12
CA ILE A 316 -12.48 -5.80 20.74
C ILE A 316 -13.52 -5.10 19.88
#